data_dfb33862949b1cb45e2da0ff5687793e
#
_entry.id   dfb33862949b1cb45e2da0ff5687793e
#
_cell.length_a   1.000
_cell.length_b   1.000
_cell.length_c   1.000
_cell.angle_alpha   90.00
_cell.angle_beta   90.00
_cell.angle_gamma   90.00
#
_symmetry.space_group_name_H-M   'P 1'
#
loop_
_entity.id
_entity.type
_entity.pdbx_description
1 polymer ?
#
loop_
_entity_poly.entity_id
_entity_poly.type
_entity_poly.pdbx_seq_one_letter_code
_entity_poly.pdbx_strand_id
1 'polypeptide(L)'
;TEIAEIQKRAVQLTIFFAILAIGLMALSPELVWILGGTQYESGKYVAIPLILSAFAVFIYNVVVPVEYFHEKTMYIMIGTAAAGVVDIVLNYIFIMRYGFIAAAYTTLVAYICYAVLHFFIARKLSGISILPFKVVCFIVVLLLCMAALNLVFISSVIIRYFACAVVVIPMGLLLLKRLFKEKNQNG
;
A
#
# COMPACT_ATOMS: atom_id res chain seq x y z
N THR A 1 24.89 5.74 -11.86
CA THR A 1 24.81 4.27 -12.01
C THR A 1 23.36 3.86 -12.15
N GLU A 2 23.04 2.88 -13.00
CA GLU A 2 21.69 2.39 -13.28
C GLU A 2 20.90 2.04 -12.01
N ILE A 3 21.54 1.43 -11.03
CA ILE A 3 20.91 1.06 -9.74
C ILE A 3 20.35 2.28 -9.00
N ALA A 4 21.11 3.38 -8.96
CA ALA A 4 20.64 4.60 -8.29
C ALA A 4 19.40 5.19 -8.99
N GLU A 5 19.34 5.07 -10.31
CA GLU A 5 18.17 5.49 -11.08
C GLU A 5 16.94 4.61 -10.83
N ILE A 6 17.13 3.28 -10.79
CA ILE A 6 16.06 2.32 -10.44
C ILE A 6 15.52 2.62 -9.03
N GLN A 7 16.40 2.80 -8.04
CA GLN A 7 15.99 3.16 -6.67
C GLN A 7 15.19 4.46 -6.63
N LYS A 8 15.66 5.47 -7.36
CA LYS A 8 15.01 6.78 -7.42
C LYS A 8 13.60 6.67 -8.02
N ARG A 9 13.45 5.96 -9.14
CA ARG A 9 12.16 5.71 -9.79
C ARG A 9 11.21 4.88 -8.89
N ALA A 10 11.73 3.84 -8.22
CA ALA A 10 10.96 3.04 -7.28
C ALA A 10 10.42 3.89 -6.12
N VAL A 11 11.24 4.79 -5.56
CA VAL A 11 10.81 5.72 -4.50
C VAL A 11 9.74 6.70 -5.01
N GLN A 12 9.92 7.26 -6.22
CA GLN A 12 8.93 8.18 -6.81
C GLN A 12 7.58 7.50 -7.02
N LEU A 13 7.58 6.28 -7.57
CA LEU A 13 6.37 5.48 -7.73
C LEU A 13 5.74 5.17 -6.37
N THR A 14 6.54 4.84 -5.36
CA THR A 14 6.02 4.56 -4.01
C THR A 14 5.34 5.78 -3.39
N ILE A 15 5.93 6.98 -3.56
CA ILE A 15 5.31 8.24 -3.11
C ILE A 15 4.01 8.50 -3.88
N PHE A 16 4.00 8.31 -5.19
CA PHE A 16 2.81 8.50 -6.03
C PHE A 16 1.66 7.56 -5.60
N PHE A 17 1.94 6.28 -5.43
CA PHE A 17 0.93 5.32 -4.96
C PHE A 17 0.48 5.58 -3.52
N ALA A 18 1.36 6.10 -2.65
CA ALA A 18 0.97 6.52 -1.30
C ALA A 18 0.00 7.71 -1.34
N ILE A 19 0.24 8.69 -2.21
CA ILE A 19 -0.68 9.83 -2.44
C ILE A 19 -2.04 9.32 -2.91
N LEU A 20 -2.08 8.41 -3.88
CA LEU A 20 -3.32 7.80 -4.35
C LEU A 20 -4.06 7.05 -3.23
N ALA A 21 -3.33 6.25 -2.44
CA ALA A 21 -3.91 5.52 -1.33
C ALA A 21 -4.54 6.45 -0.28
N ILE A 22 -3.85 7.54 0.10
CA ILE A 22 -4.38 8.55 1.03
C ILE A 22 -5.63 9.21 0.46
N GLY A 23 -5.61 9.60 -0.81
CA GLY A 23 -6.77 10.18 -1.48
C GLY A 23 -7.97 9.24 -1.51
N LEU A 24 -7.74 7.97 -1.89
CA LEU A 24 -8.79 6.94 -1.89
C LEU A 24 -9.34 6.65 -0.50
N MET A 25 -8.49 6.61 0.55
CA MET A 25 -8.96 6.45 1.92
C MET A 25 -9.86 7.61 2.36
N ALA A 26 -9.51 8.84 2.01
CA ALA A 26 -10.33 10.01 2.34
C ALA A 26 -11.68 10.01 1.61
N LEU A 27 -11.71 9.54 0.36
CA LEU A 27 -12.90 9.46 -0.50
C LEU A 27 -13.72 8.19 -0.30
N SER A 28 -13.20 7.18 0.43
CA SER A 28 -13.79 5.84 0.46
C SER A 28 -15.26 5.80 0.94
N PRO A 29 -15.72 6.58 1.94
CA PRO A 29 -17.12 6.55 2.34
C PRO A 29 -18.06 7.07 1.24
N GLU A 30 -17.67 8.13 0.53
CA GLU A 30 -18.45 8.68 -0.58
C GLU A 30 -18.49 7.71 -1.76
N LEU A 31 -17.35 7.08 -2.08
CA LEU A 31 -17.30 6.08 -3.15
C LEU A 31 -18.19 4.88 -2.84
N VAL A 32 -18.17 4.38 -1.61
CA VAL A 32 -19.05 3.29 -1.19
C VAL A 32 -20.52 3.69 -1.31
N TRP A 33 -20.86 4.92 -0.91
CA TRP A 33 -22.23 5.43 -1.02
C TRP A 33 -22.70 5.60 -2.47
N ILE A 34 -21.84 6.14 -3.34
CA ILE A 34 -22.15 6.36 -4.77
C ILE A 34 -22.33 5.02 -5.50
N LEU A 35 -21.47 4.05 -5.22
CA LEU A 35 -21.44 2.76 -5.94
C LEU A 35 -22.45 1.75 -5.38
N GLY A 36 -22.67 1.76 -4.06
CA GLY A 36 -23.45 0.74 -3.38
C GLY A 36 -24.77 1.23 -2.78
N GLY A 37 -24.96 2.55 -2.67
CA GLY A 37 -26.11 3.13 -2.00
C GLY A 37 -26.09 2.87 -0.48
N THR A 38 -27.20 3.23 0.19
CA THR A 38 -27.34 3.15 1.66
C THR A 38 -27.27 1.72 2.21
N GLN A 39 -27.66 0.72 1.42
CA GLN A 39 -27.63 -0.69 1.82
C GLN A 39 -26.20 -1.22 2.04
N TYR A 40 -25.18 -0.61 1.43
CA TYR A 40 -23.78 -1.00 1.56
C TYR A 40 -22.97 -0.02 2.42
N GLU A 41 -23.61 0.82 3.22
CA GLU A 41 -22.92 1.83 4.05
C GLU A 41 -21.82 1.25 4.95
N SER A 42 -22.01 0.02 5.48
CA SER A 42 -20.99 -0.68 6.27
C SER A 42 -19.70 -0.99 5.50
N GLY A 43 -19.74 -0.98 4.16
CA GLY A 43 -18.58 -1.17 3.30
C GLY A 43 -17.51 -0.10 3.46
N LYS A 44 -17.84 1.10 4.00
CA LYS A 44 -16.85 2.14 4.32
C LYS A 44 -15.74 1.65 5.29
N TYR A 45 -16.06 0.71 6.18
CA TYR A 45 -15.09 0.11 7.10
C TYR A 45 -14.21 -0.96 6.44
N VAL A 46 -14.64 -1.50 5.30
CA VAL A 46 -13.92 -2.48 4.50
C VAL A 46 -12.95 -1.81 3.53
N ALA A 47 -13.32 -0.64 2.98
CA ALA A 47 -12.57 0.05 1.94
C ALA A 47 -11.15 0.44 2.39
N ILE A 48 -11.01 0.98 3.61
CA ILE A 48 -9.71 1.45 4.12
C ILE A 48 -8.67 0.32 4.24
N PRO A 49 -8.94 -0.83 4.92
CA PRO A 49 -7.98 -1.93 4.96
C PRO A 49 -7.71 -2.54 3.58
N LEU A 50 -8.68 -2.56 2.66
CA LEU A 50 -8.44 -3.02 1.29
C LEU A 50 -7.50 -2.08 0.50
N ILE A 51 -7.61 -0.75 0.69
CA ILE A 51 -6.66 0.21 0.08
C ILE A 51 -5.24 -0.02 0.62
N LEU A 52 -5.09 -0.26 1.93
CA LEU A 52 -3.80 -0.62 2.52
C LEU A 52 -3.26 -1.95 1.98
N SER A 53 -4.14 -2.94 1.76
CA SER A 53 -3.78 -4.23 1.14
C SER A 53 -3.27 -4.02 -0.29
N ALA A 54 -3.94 -3.18 -1.07
CA ALA A 54 -3.51 -2.83 -2.43
C ALA A 54 -2.12 -2.14 -2.42
N PHE A 55 -1.85 -1.29 -1.42
CA PHE A 55 -0.52 -0.70 -1.26
C PHE A 55 0.55 -1.74 -0.88
N ALA A 56 0.22 -2.73 -0.04
CA ALA A 56 1.14 -3.83 0.27
C ALA A 56 1.47 -4.67 -0.98
N VAL A 57 0.46 -4.97 -1.81
CA VAL A 57 0.64 -5.63 -3.11
C VAL A 57 1.51 -4.79 -4.05
N PHE A 58 1.33 -3.46 -4.05
CA PHE A 58 2.19 -2.58 -4.83
C PHE A 58 3.66 -2.69 -4.40
N ILE A 59 3.97 -2.66 -3.09
CA ILE A 59 5.34 -2.85 -2.58
C ILE A 59 5.93 -4.19 -3.04
N TYR A 60 5.16 -5.28 -2.96
CA TYR A 60 5.55 -6.58 -3.51
C TYR A 60 5.91 -6.47 -5.01
N ASN A 61 5.06 -5.84 -5.82
CA ASN A 61 5.28 -5.70 -7.27
C ASN A 61 6.53 -4.87 -7.62
N VAL A 62 6.95 -3.97 -6.74
CA VAL A 62 8.22 -3.21 -6.93
C VAL A 62 9.44 -4.07 -6.65
N VAL A 63 9.37 -5.02 -5.72
CA VAL A 63 10.54 -5.80 -5.30
C VAL A 63 10.65 -7.16 -5.98
N VAL A 64 9.55 -7.77 -6.38
CA VAL A 64 9.53 -9.12 -6.98
C VAL A 64 10.34 -9.27 -8.29
N PRO A 65 10.53 -8.22 -9.13
CA PRO A 65 11.38 -8.33 -10.31
C PRO A 65 12.82 -8.76 -10.00
N VAL A 66 13.31 -8.50 -8.78
CA VAL A 66 14.62 -8.98 -8.32
C VAL A 66 14.66 -10.51 -8.27
N GLU A 67 13.59 -11.13 -7.77
CA GLU A 67 13.50 -12.57 -7.67
C GLU A 67 13.44 -13.24 -9.04
N TYR A 68 12.71 -12.61 -9.99
CA TYR A 68 12.70 -13.03 -11.40
C TYR A 68 14.09 -12.91 -12.03
N PHE A 69 14.78 -11.79 -11.82
CA PHE A 69 16.13 -11.57 -12.37
C PHE A 69 17.14 -12.60 -11.87
N HIS A 70 17.00 -13.06 -10.61
CA HIS A 70 17.85 -14.10 -10.03
C HIS A 70 17.35 -15.53 -10.28
N GLU A 71 16.34 -15.73 -11.14
CA GLU A 71 15.73 -17.03 -11.45
C GLU A 71 15.16 -17.76 -10.21
N LYS A 72 14.76 -17.01 -9.18
CA LYS A 72 14.23 -17.55 -7.92
C LYS A 72 12.69 -17.60 -7.90
N THR A 73 12.07 -17.99 -9.01
CA THR A 73 10.60 -18.09 -9.19
C THR A 73 9.94 -19.04 -8.18
N MET A 74 10.69 -20.03 -7.68
CA MET A 74 10.21 -20.94 -6.63
C MET A 74 9.84 -20.18 -5.33
N TYR A 75 10.57 -19.14 -4.96
CA TYR A 75 10.22 -18.31 -3.79
C TYR A 75 8.91 -17.56 -4.00
N ILE A 76 8.68 -17.07 -5.22
CA ILE A 76 7.43 -16.40 -5.59
C ILE A 76 6.25 -17.37 -5.50
N MET A 77 6.40 -18.57 -6.06
CA MET A 77 5.36 -19.61 -6.03
C MET A 77 5.01 -20.02 -4.59
N ILE A 78 6.02 -20.35 -3.79
CA ILE A 78 5.81 -20.79 -2.40
C ILE A 78 5.25 -19.64 -1.56
N GLY A 79 5.78 -18.42 -1.70
CA GLY A 79 5.30 -17.24 -0.98
C GLY A 79 3.85 -16.93 -1.29
N THR A 80 3.45 -16.98 -2.58
CA THR A 80 2.07 -16.76 -3.01
C THR A 80 1.13 -17.83 -2.47
N ALA A 81 1.52 -19.11 -2.57
CA ALA A 81 0.73 -20.21 -2.04
C ALA A 81 0.56 -20.09 -0.50
N ALA A 82 1.64 -19.79 0.21
CA ALA A 82 1.60 -19.61 1.66
C ALA A 82 0.71 -18.43 2.07
N ALA A 83 0.81 -17.30 1.38
CA ALA A 83 -0.05 -16.13 1.63
C ALA A 83 -1.53 -16.47 1.40
N GLY A 84 -1.85 -17.21 0.33
CA GLY A 84 -3.21 -17.67 0.06
C GLY A 84 -3.76 -18.59 1.16
N VAL A 85 -2.95 -19.55 1.63
CA VAL A 85 -3.35 -20.43 2.74
C VAL A 85 -3.57 -19.63 4.02
N VAL A 86 -2.67 -18.70 4.34
CA VAL A 86 -2.81 -17.82 5.52
C VAL A 86 -4.10 -17.00 5.42
N ASP A 87 -4.39 -16.40 4.26
CA ASP A 87 -5.60 -15.60 4.05
C ASP A 87 -6.88 -16.45 4.23
N ILE A 88 -6.93 -17.65 3.64
CA ILE A 88 -8.07 -18.58 3.79
C ILE A 88 -8.27 -18.96 5.27
N VAL A 89 -7.20 -19.32 5.98
CA VAL A 89 -7.30 -19.72 7.39
C VAL A 89 -7.77 -18.56 8.27
N LEU A 90 -7.18 -17.38 8.08
CA LEU A 90 -7.58 -16.19 8.83
C LEU A 90 -9.04 -15.80 8.52
N ASN A 91 -9.44 -15.80 7.24
CA ASN A 91 -10.81 -15.53 6.83
C ASN A 91 -11.80 -16.53 7.49
N TYR A 92 -11.50 -17.82 7.45
CA TYR A 92 -12.35 -18.83 8.07
C TYR A 92 -12.56 -18.57 9.57
N ILE A 93 -11.50 -18.24 10.31
CA ILE A 93 -11.57 -18.01 11.76
C ILE A 93 -12.28 -16.69 12.09
N PHE A 94 -11.94 -15.61 11.39
CA PHE A 94 -12.36 -14.28 11.79
C PHE A 94 -13.71 -13.87 11.21
N ILE A 95 -14.07 -14.31 10.01
CA ILE A 95 -15.40 -14.05 9.43
C ILE A 95 -16.50 -14.69 10.27
N MET A 96 -16.28 -15.91 10.76
CA MET A 96 -17.27 -16.58 11.61
C MET A 96 -17.53 -15.84 12.93
N ARG A 97 -16.55 -15.07 13.43
CA ARG A 97 -16.66 -14.37 14.72
C ARG A 97 -17.09 -12.91 14.57
N TYR A 98 -16.61 -12.23 13.53
CA TYR A 98 -16.72 -10.77 13.39
C TYR A 98 -17.45 -10.35 12.11
N GLY A 99 -17.93 -11.31 11.30
CA GLY A 99 -18.64 -11.04 10.06
C GLY A 99 -17.72 -10.59 8.91
N PHE A 100 -18.33 -10.19 7.82
CA PHE A 100 -17.62 -9.92 6.54
C PHE A 100 -16.58 -8.79 6.61
N ILE A 101 -16.74 -7.82 7.53
CA ILE A 101 -15.76 -6.74 7.70
C ILE A 101 -14.39 -7.29 8.08
N ALA A 102 -14.35 -8.39 8.85
CA ALA A 102 -13.11 -9.03 9.24
C ALA A 102 -12.27 -9.50 8.05
N ALA A 103 -12.91 -9.89 6.94
CA ALA A 103 -12.22 -10.34 5.73
C ALA A 103 -11.23 -9.30 5.20
N ALA A 104 -11.58 -8.02 5.23
CA ALA A 104 -10.69 -6.96 4.76
C ALA A 104 -9.43 -6.81 5.63
N TYR A 105 -9.55 -7.02 6.93
CA TYR A 105 -8.42 -6.95 7.87
C TYR A 105 -7.54 -8.19 7.79
N THR A 106 -8.12 -9.38 7.62
CA THR A 106 -7.36 -10.63 7.44
C THR A 106 -6.59 -10.60 6.13
N THR A 107 -7.20 -10.15 5.05
CA THR A 107 -6.55 -9.93 3.76
C THR A 107 -5.41 -8.90 3.88
N LEU A 108 -5.59 -7.81 4.62
CA LEU A 108 -4.52 -6.85 4.88
C LEU A 108 -3.33 -7.51 5.57
N VAL A 109 -3.56 -8.30 6.62
CA VAL A 109 -2.50 -9.02 7.34
C VAL A 109 -1.77 -9.97 6.39
N ALA A 110 -2.49 -10.77 5.60
CA ALA A 110 -1.90 -11.70 4.65
C ALA A 110 -1.01 -10.99 3.62
N TYR A 111 -1.47 -9.88 3.03
CA TYR A 111 -0.68 -9.12 2.06
C TYR A 111 0.49 -8.36 2.67
N ILE A 112 0.39 -7.88 3.91
CA ILE A 112 1.54 -7.30 4.62
C ILE A 112 2.61 -8.37 4.84
N CYS A 113 2.23 -9.55 5.36
CA CYS A 113 3.17 -10.67 5.54
C CYS A 113 3.84 -11.06 4.22
N TYR A 114 3.07 -11.14 3.16
CA TYR A 114 3.54 -11.43 1.81
C TYR A 114 4.54 -10.38 1.30
N ALA A 115 4.19 -9.10 1.37
CA ALA A 115 5.07 -8.01 0.93
C ALA A 115 6.37 -7.94 1.75
N VAL A 116 6.30 -8.14 3.07
CA VAL A 116 7.46 -8.16 3.96
C VAL A 116 8.38 -9.33 3.62
N LEU A 117 7.84 -10.52 3.40
CA LEU A 117 8.61 -11.71 3.01
C LEU A 117 9.44 -11.43 1.74
N HIS A 118 8.78 -11.00 0.67
CA HIS A 118 9.44 -10.72 -0.62
C HIS A 118 10.37 -9.51 -0.56
N PHE A 119 10.08 -8.50 0.25
CA PHE A 119 10.99 -7.39 0.49
C PHE A 119 12.35 -7.85 1.05
N PHE A 120 12.35 -8.76 2.03
CA PHE A 120 13.56 -9.29 2.61
C PHE A 120 14.27 -10.30 1.68
N ILE A 121 13.52 -11.14 0.95
CA ILE A 121 14.10 -12.05 -0.04
C ILE A 121 14.81 -11.25 -1.14
N ALA A 122 14.16 -10.26 -1.73
CA ALA A 122 14.73 -9.42 -2.78
C ALA A 122 16.00 -8.69 -2.30
N ARG A 123 15.97 -8.15 -1.07
CA ARG A 123 17.14 -7.52 -0.45
C ARG A 123 18.31 -8.48 -0.24
N LYS A 124 18.02 -9.73 0.16
CA LYS A 124 19.04 -10.75 0.37
C LYS A 124 19.66 -11.21 -0.96
N LEU A 125 18.86 -11.34 -2.00
CA LEU A 125 19.32 -11.78 -3.32
C LEU A 125 20.16 -10.73 -4.03
N SER A 126 19.74 -9.48 -4.05
CA SER A 126 20.44 -8.42 -4.76
C SER A 126 21.61 -7.81 -3.98
N GLY A 127 21.70 -8.02 -2.68
CA GLY A 127 22.64 -7.31 -1.80
C GLY A 127 22.35 -5.80 -1.68
N ILE A 128 21.38 -5.29 -2.42
CA ILE A 128 21.02 -3.87 -2.54
C ILE A 128 19.52 -3.72 -2.27
N SER A 129 19.13 -2.66 -1.60
CA SER A 129 17.72 -2.37 -1.37
C SER A 129 17.18 -1.50 -2.50
N ILE A 130 16.36 -2.05 -3.39
CA ILE A 130 15.66 -1.28 -4.44
C ILE A 130 14.79 -0.18 -3.81
N LEU A 131 14.11 -0.49 -2.71
CA LEU A 131 13.41 0.48 -1.88
C LEU A 131 14.16 0.67 -0.57
N PRO A 132 14.65 1.90 -0.25
CA PRO A 132 15.30 2.16 1.03
C PRO A 132 14.34 1.86 2.19
N PHE A 133 14.75 1.02 3.11
CA PHE A 133 13.91 0.57 4.23
C PHE A 133 13.31 1.74 5.04
N LYS A 134 14.10 2.80 5.28
CA LYS A 134 13.63 4.00 5.99
C LYS A 134 12.47 4.69 5.28
N VAL A 135 12.50 4.74 3.94
CA VAL A 135 11.44 5.36 3.13
C VAL A 135 10.16 4.52 3.21
N VAL A 136 10.29 3.20 3.08
CA VAL A 136 9.14 2.28 3.19
C VAL A 136 8.51 2.39 4.57
N CYS A 137 9.30 2.32 5.65
CA CYS A 137 8.80 2.45 7.02
C CYS A 137 8.09 3.80 7.24
N PHE A 138 8.67 4.91 6.77
CA PHE A 138 8.05 6.23 6.91
C PHE A 138 6.69 6.30 6.20
N ILE A 139 6.62 5.81 4.94
CA ILE A 139 5.37 5.82 4.17
C ILE A 139 4.33 4.88 4.80
N VAL A 140 4.72 3.69 5.26
CA VAL A 140 3.79 2.75 5.91
C VAL A 140 3.23 3.36 7.21
N VAL A 141 4.07 3.95 8.05
CA VAL A 141 3.60 4.65 9.28
C VAL A 141 2.64 5.78 8.93
N LEU A 142 2.98 6.58 7.91
CA LEU A 142 2.10 7.66 7.45
C LEU A 142 0.75 7.12 6.99
N LEU A 143 0.73 6.06 6.18
CA LEU A 143 -0.50 5.42 5.69
C LEU A 143 -1.33 4.85 6.85
N LEU A 144 -0.71 4.21 7.83
CA LEU A 144 -1.40 3.70 9.01
C LEU A 144 -1.99 4.82 9.86
N CYS A 145 -1.27 5.93 10.06
CA CYS A 145 -1.79 7.11 10.75
C CYS A 145 -2.99 7.71 9.99
N MET A 146 -2.90 7.82 8.66
CA MET A 146 -3.99 8.32 7.83
C MET A 146 -5.20 7.37 7.82
N ALA A 147 -4.97 6.06 7.80
CA ALA A 147 -6.03 5.07 7.91
C ALA A 147 -6.75 5.15 9.26
N ALA A 148 -6.00 5.22 10.37
CA ALA A 148 -6.56 5.38 11.70
C ALA A 148 -7.39 6.67 11.83
N LEU A 149 -6.87 7.79 11.32
CA LEU A 149 -7.58 9.07 11.31
C LEU A 149 -8.89 8.97 10.50
N ASN A 150 -8.84 8.39 9.29
CA ASN A 150 -10.02 8.22 8.46
C ASN A 150 -11.06 7.28 9.10
N LEU A 151 -10.65 6.23 9.82
CA LEU A 151 -11.56 5.34 10.55
C LEU A 151 -12.20 6.04 11.74
N VAL A 152 -11.43 6.80 12.52
CA VAL A 152 -11.95 7.54 13.70
C VAL A 152 -12.92 8.64 13.25
N PHE A 153 -12.59 9.39 12.21
CA PHE A 153 -13.40 10.50 11.70
C PHE A 153 -14.19 10.13 10.43
N ILE A 154 -14.61 8.86 10.28
CA ILE A 154 -15.25 8.35 9.08
C ILE A 154 -16.52 9.11 8.68
N SER A 155 -17.24 9.65 9.65
CA SER A 155 -18.46 10.44 9.43
C SER A 155 -18.19 11.95 9.21
N SER A 156 -16.95 12.42 9.44
CA SER A 156 -16.60 13.84 9.34
C SER A 156 -15.86 14.11 8.01
N VAL A 157 -16.59 14.53 7.00
CA VAL A 157 -16.05 14.86 5.67
C VAL A 157 -14.94 15.91 5.74
N ILE A 158 -15.17 16.99 6.53
CA ILE A 158 -14.23 18.12 6.64
C ILE A 158 -12.87 17.66 7.19
N ILE A 159 -12.88 16.88 8.30
CA ILE A 159 -11.63 16.43 8.94
C ILE A 159 -10.85 15.51 7.99
N ARG A 160 -11.54 14.58 7.31
CA ARG A 160 -10.90 13.63 6.36
C ARG A 160 -10.23 14.36 5.20
N TYR A 161 -10.95 15.28 4.55
CA TYR A 161 -10.40 16.03 3.41
C TYR A 161 -9.33 17.03 3.83
N PHE A 162 -9.47 17.69 4.98
CA PHE A 162 -8.43 18.57 5.50
C PHE A 162 -7.13 17.79 5.79
N ALA A 163 -7.22 16.68 6.50
CA ALA A 163 -6.06 15.83 6.77
C ALA A 163 -5.42 15.29 5.49
N CYS A 164 -6.25 14.85 4.52
CA CYS A 164 -5.78 14.44 3.21
C CYS A 164 -5.00 15.56 2.52
N ALA A 165 -5.55 16.78 2.46
CA ALA A 165 -4.92 17.93 1.81
C ALA A 165 -3.58 18.30 2.46
N VAL A 166 -3.52 18.32 3.81
CA VAL A 166 -2.29 18.63 4.57
C VAL A 166 -1.16 17.66 4.27
N VAL A 167 -1.46 16.40 3.96
CA VAL A 167 -0.44 15.38 3.66
C VAL A 167 -0.16 15.29 2.16
N VAL A 168 -1.19 15.26 1.33
CA VAL A 168 -1.07 15.02 -0.13
C VAL A 168 -0.43 16.23 -0.83
N ILE A 169 -0.76 17.47 -0.44
CA ILE A 169 -0.21 18.66 -1.10
C ILE A 169 1.32 18.73 -0.95
N PRO A 170 1.91 18.65 0.27
CA PRO A 170 3.36 18.66 0.41
C PRO A 170 4.06 17.48 -0.29
N MET A 171 3.47 16.28 -0.19
CA MET A 171 4.02 15.09 -0.88
C MET A 171 4.00 15.25 -2.40
N GLY A 172 2.90 15.78 -2.95
CA GLY A 172 2.77 16.07 -4.38
C GLY A 172 3.77 17.11 -4.86
N LEU A 173 3.93 18.20 -4.11
CA LEU A 173 4.93 19.23 -4.41
C LEU A 173 6.37 18.69 -4.37
N LEU A 174 6.69 17.84 -3.40
CA LEU A 174 7.99 17.18 -3.33
C LEU A 174 8.22 16.24 -4.51
N LEU A 175 7.21 15.49 -4.91
CA LEU A 175 7.28 14.60 -6.07
C LEU A 175 7.50 15.41 -7.36
N LEU A 176 6.72 16.46 -7.58
CA LEU A 176 6.85 17.35 -8.73
C LEU A 176 8.23 17.99 -8.80
N LYS A 177 8.74 18.54 -7.70
CA LYS A 177 10.10 19.11 -7.65
C LYS A 177 11.18 18.10 -8.05
N ARG A 178 11.04 16.83 -7.63
CA ARG A 178 11.96 15.76 -8.02
C ARG A 178 11.89 15.47 -9.52
N LEU A 179 10.69 15.37 -10.09
CA LEU A 179 10.48 15.12 -11.53
C LEU A 179 11.01 16.27 -12.40
N PHE A 180 10.74 17.54 -12.03
CA PHE A 180 11.26 18.70 -12.76
C PHE A 180 12.78 18.81 -12.72
N LYS A 181 13.40 18.49 -11.57
CA LYS A 181 14.87 18.50 -11.45
C LYS A 181 15.51 17.47 -12.40
N GLU A 182 14.88 16.33 -12.62
CA GLU A 182 15.34 15.29 -13.54
C GLU A 182 15.25 15.74 -14.99
N LYS A 183 14.12 16.36 -15.36
CA LYS A 183 13.93 16.86 -16.72
C LYS A 183 15.03 17.87 -17.10
N ASN A 184 15.43 18.74 -16.16
CA ASN A 184 16.45 19.76 -16.39
C ASN A 184 17.90 19.22 -16.38
N GLN A 185 18.12 17.97 -15.91
CA GLN A 185 19.44 17.33 -15.92
C GLN A 185 19.67 16.45 -17.15
N ASN A 186 18.59 16.05 -17.85
CA ASN A 186 18.62 15.15 -19.00
C ASN A 186 18.33 15.89 -20.34
N GLY A 187 18.05 17.18 -20.35
CA GLY A 187 17.97 18.07 -21.51
C GLY A 187 19.13 19.03 -21.58
#